data_d2c68e0e102d37bfc817d89691c2e64a
#
_entry.id   d2c68e0e102d37bfc817d89691c2e64a
#
_cell.length_a   1.000
_cell.length_b   1.000
_cell.length_c   1.000
_cell.angle_alpha   90.00
_cell.angle_beta   90.00
_cell.angle_gamma   90.00
#
_symmetry.space_group_name_H-M   'P 1'
#
loop_
_entity.id
_entity.type
_entity.pdbx_description
1 polymer ?
#
loop_
_entity_poly.entity_id
_entity_poly.type
_entity_poly.pdbx_seq_one_letter_code
_entity_poly.pdbx_strand_id
1 'polypeptide(L)'
;DGIAAYKKAAEKLGAKVVHEEYADPKGTDFTAPIQRIIEALKDQPEPKYVWVIWAGKGGPLAQLMEAGLDKYGIQIASGGNVLAVLKMWKPLKGMKGSIYYYYENPKNDVNDWLVKEHYKRFNEPPDFFTCGGFAAAGAVVEAITKAGGTDTEKLIATMEGMEFMTPKGKMKFRKEDHQALQAMYAFQLDVKPDVEWAIPVLIKELSMEETAPPIMNK
;
A
#
# COMPACT_ATOMS: atom_id res chain seq x y z
N ASP A 1 3.93 -14.75 0.92
CA ASP A 1 3.19 -14.31 -0.30
C ASP A 1 3.65 -12.93 -0.76
N GLY A 2 3.79 -11.91 0.13
CA GLY A 2 4.19 -10.54 -0.25
C GLY A 2 5.53 -10.46 -0.98
N ILE A 3 6.59 -11.07 -0.46
CA ILE A 3 7.92 -11.08 -1.10
C ILE A 3 7.86 -11.67 -2.51
N ALA A 4 7.16 -12.79 -2.70
CA ALA A 4 7.02 -13.42 -4.01
C ALA A 4 6.31 -12.53 -5.04
N ALA A 5 5.29 -11.77 -4.61
CA ALA A 5 4.58 -10.83 -5.47
C ALA A 5 5.48 -9.64 -5.88
N TYR A 6 6.21 -9.05 -4.93
CA TYR A 6 7.14 -7.97 -5.21
C TYR A 6 8.29 -8.42 -6.12
N LYS A 7 8.88 -9.59 -5.86
CA LYS A 7 9.95 -10.16 -6.69
C LYS A 7 9.49 -10.33 -8.14
N LYS A 8 8.33 -10.94 -8.35
CA LYS A 8 7.75 -11.13 -9.68
C LYS A 8 7.47 -9.80 -10.40
N ALA A 9 6.98 -8.81 -9.66
CA ALA A 9 6.74 -7.47 -10.22
C ALA A 9 8.06 -6.76 -10.57
N ALA A 10 9.07 -6.83 -9.70
CA ALA A 10 10.40 -6.27 -9.92
C ALA A 10 11.06 -6.86 -11.16
N GLU A 11 11.08 -8.17 -11.30
CA GLU A 11 11.63 -8.90 -12.46
C GLU A 11 10.91 -8.51 -13.76
N LYS A 12 9.57 -8.42 -13.74
CA LYS A 12 8.77 -7.97 -14.89
C LYS A 12 9.11 -6.55 -15.35
N LEU A 13 9.51 -5.70 -14.41
CA LEU A 13 9.88 -4.30 -14.66
C LEU A 13 11.39 -4.12 -14.92
N GLY A 14 12.16 -5.18 -15.01
CA GLY A 14 13.59 -5.15 -15.30
C GLY A 14 14.48 -4.85 -14.08
N ALA A 15 13.92 -4.84 -12.87
CA ALA A 15 14.71 -4.73 -11.65
C ALA A 15 15.25 -6.11 -11.21
N LYS A 16 16.45 -6.11 -10.62
CA LYS A 16 17.09 -7.32 -10.13
C LYS A 16 16.95 -7.44 -8.62
N VAL A 17 16.37 -8.53 -8.14
CA VAL A 17 16.39 -8.91 -6.73
C VAL A 17 17.66 -9.70 -6.46
N VAL A 18 18.60 -9.13 -5.71
CA VAL A 18 19.93 -9.71 -5.46
C VAL A 18 20.03 -10.39 -4.10
N HIS A 19 19.12 -10.10 -3.18
CA HIS A 19 19.09 -10.67 -1.83
C HIS A 19 17.66 -10.74 -1.29
N GLU A 20 17.38 -11.78 -0.54
CA GLU A 20 16.13 -11.94 0.22
C GLU A 20 16.51 -12.25 1.68
N GLU A 21 15.99 -11.47 2.61
CA GLU A 21 16.25 -11.65 4.03
C GLU A 21 14.94 -11.95 4.77
N TYR A 22 14.99 -12.93 5.67
CA TYR A 22 13.85 -13.32 6.48
C TYR A 22 14.24 -13.23 7.94
N ALA A 23 13.42 -12.55 8.74
CA ALA A 23 13.61 -12.40 10.17
C ALA A 23 12.40 -12.92 10.97
N ASP A 24 12.64 -13.34 12.20
CA ASP A 24 11.56 -13.78 13.09
C ASP A 24 10.57 -12.60 13.32
N PRO A 25 9.27 -12.79 13.04
CA PRO A 25 8.25 -11.77 13.28
C PRO A 25 8.08 -11.38 14.75
N LYS A 26 8.63 -12.16 15.67
CA LYS A 26 8.69 -11.86 17.11
C LYS A 26 10.03 -11.27 17.53
N GLY A 27 11.02 -11.27 16.65
CA GLY A 27 12.35 -10.73 16.91
C GLY A 27 12.34 -9.21 17.11
N THR A 28 13.28 -8.73 17.89
CA THR A 28 13.48 -7.30 18.18
C THR A 28 14.89 -6.82 17.82
N ASP A 29 15.79 -7.73 17.49
CA ASP A 29 17.15 -7.43 17.03
C ASP A 29 17.31 -7.85 15.57
N PHE A 30 17.56 -6.87 14.72
CA PHE A 30 17.75 -7.03 13.28
C PHE A 30 19.18 -6.76 12.83
N THR A 31 20.13 -6.67 13.76
CA THR A 31 21.54 -6.33 13.47
C THR A 31 22.14 -7.27 12.43
N ALA A 32 22.06 -8.59 12.66
CA ALA A 32 22.64 -9.57 11.74
C ALA A 32 21.93 -9.59 10.35
N PRO A 33 20.59 -9.59 10.26
CA PRO A 33 19.88 -9.36 8.99
C PRO A 33 20.34 -8.12 8.25
N ILE A 34 20.44 -6.99 8.94
CA ILE A 34 20.84 -5.70 8.32
C ILE A 34 22.27 -5.77 7.78
N GLN A 35 23.20 -6.38 8.50
CA GLN A 35 24.57 -6.56 8.01
C GLN A 35 24.61 -7.39 6.73
N ARG A 36 23.84 -8.48 6.65
CA ARG A 36 23.76 -9.30 5.40
C ARG A 36 23.17 -8.50 4.24
N ILE A 37 22.16 -7.65 4.50
CA ILE A 37 21.58 -6.75 3.48
C ILE A 37 22.64 -5.77 2.97
N ILE A 38 23.40 -5.13 3.88
CA ILE A 38 24.48 -4.20 3.52
C ILE A 38 25.54 -4.91 2.66
N GLU A 39 26.02 -6.07 3.10
CA GLU A 39 27.01 -6.86 2.36
C GLU A 39 26.51 -7.24 0.94
N ALA A 40 25.25 -7.60 0.79
CA ALA A 40 24.69 -7.95 -0.50
C ALA A 40 24.52 -6.75 -1.45
N LEU A 41 24.30 -5.54 -0.90
CA LEU A 41 23.93 -4.37 -1.68
C LEU A 41 25.05 -3.32 -1.83
N LYS A 42 26.05 -3.25 -0.94
CA LYS A 42 27.04 -2.18 -0.90
C LYS A 42 27.73 -1.94 -2.25
N ASP A 43 28.08 -3.02 -2.96
CA ASP A 43 28.81 -3.00 -4.24
C ASP A 43 27.88 -3.07 -5.47
N GLN A 44 26.55 -3.10 -5.27
CA GLN A 44 25.60 -3.09 -6.40
C GLN A 44 25.50 -1.67 -6.99
N PRO A 45 25.19 -1.54 -8.30
CA PRO A 45 24.98 -0.24 -8.93
C PRO A 45 23.73 0.47 -8.40
N GLU A 46 23.77 1.78 -8.41
CA GLU A 46 22.61 2.62 -8.06
C GLU A 46 21.63 2.74 -9.26
N PRO A 47 20.32 2.97 -9.00
CA PRO A 47 19.68 3.06 -7.69
C PRO A 47 19.47 1.68 -7.04
N LYS A 48 19.69 1.55 -5.76
CA LYS A 48 19.52 0.33 -4.99
C LYS A 48 18.65 0.53 -3.75
N TYR A 49 17.79 -0.43 -3.50
CA TYR A 49 16.76 -0.34 -2.46
C TYR A 49 16.73 -1.59 -1.57
N VAL A 50 16.46 -1.39 -0.29
CA VAL A 50 15.91 -2.43 0.56
C VAL A 50 14.39 -2.24 0.66
N TRP A 51 13.62 -3.20 0.17
CA TRP A 51 12.16 -3.18 0.26
C TRP A 51 11.70 -3.95 1.48
N VAL A 52 11.14 -3.24 2.46
CA VAL A 52 10.71 -3.82 3.73
C VAL A 52 9.25 -4.25 3.66
N ILE A 53 9.01 -5.55 3.88
CA ILE A 53 7.67 -6.13 4.04
C ILE A 53 7.63 -6.74 5.45
N TRP A 54 6.88 -6.13 6.35
CA TRP A 54 6.84 -6.52 7.73
C TRP A 54 5.42 -6.56 8.28
N ALA A 55 5.06 -7.66 8.93
CA ALA A 55 3.78 -7.86 9.60
C ALA A 55 3.94 -8.39 11.03
N GLY A 56 5.15 -8.29 11.60
CA GLY A 56 5.47 -8.70 12.95
C GLY A 56 5.27 -7.58 13.98
N LYS A 57 5.48 -7.92 15.25
CA LYS A 57 5.54 -6.96 16.36
C LYS A 57 6.85 -6.16 16.27
N GLY A 58 6.80 -4.85 16.45
CA GLY A 58 7.96 -3.99 16.21
C GLY A 58 8.22 -3.83 14.71
N GLY A 59 9.47 -3.76 14.31
CA GLY A 59 9.86 -3.72 12.89
C GLY A 59 11.29 -3.27 12.69
N PRO A 60 11.92 -3.64 11.57
CA PRO A 60 13.32 -3.36 11.32
C PRO A 60 13.61 -1.91 10.90
N LEU A 61 12.58 -1.09 10.60
CA LEU A 61 12.77 0.22 9.97
C LEU A 61 13.64 1.17 10.80
N ALA A 62 13.47 1.23 12.12
CA ALA A 62 14.29 2.08 12.97
C ALA A 62 15.77 1.65 12.94
N GLN A 63 16.05 0.35 13.08
CA GLN A 63 17.42 -0.17 13.04
C GLN A 63 18.05 -0.05 11.64
N LEU A 64 17.26 -0.21 10.57
CA LEU A 64 17.72 0.06 9.19
C LEU A 64 18.15 1.51 9.00
N MET A 65 17.42 2.45 9.59
CA MET A 65 17.80 3.88 9.56
C MET A 65 19.10 4.14 10.33
N GLU A 66 19.21 3.58 11.53
CA GLU A 66 20.39 3.73 12.41
C GLU A 66 21.64 3.07 11.81
N ALA A 67 21.49 2.07 10.97
CA ALA A 67 22.58 1.36 10.30
C ALA A 67 23.33 2.21 9.25
N GLY A 68 22.81 3.38 8.90
CA GLY A 68 23.48 4.32 7.96
C GLY A 68 23.54 3.75 6.55
N LEU A 69 22.45 3.18 6.04
CA LEU A 69 22.31 2.61 4.69
C LEU A 69 22.63 3.60 3.59
N ASP A 70 22.39 4.90 3.83
CA ASP A 70 22.68 6.02 2.95
C ASP A 70 24.19 6.12 2.60
N LYS A 71 25.09 5.76 3.54
CA LYS A 71 26.54 5.72 3.31
C LYS A 71 26.94 4.72 2.21
N TYR A 72 26.09 3.75 1.95
CA TYR A 72 26.27 2.75 0.90
C TYR A 72 25.38 3.02 -0.32
N GLY A 73 24.70 4.16 -0.39
CA GLY A 73 23.75 4.50 -1.46
C GLY A 73 22.49 3.64 -1.45
N ILE A 74 22.20 2.95 -0.35
CA ILE A 74 21.04 2.08 -0.22
C ILE A 74 19.85 2.90 0.31
N GLN A 75 18.74 2.90 -0.41
CA GLN A 75 17.51 3.57 -0.03
C GLN A 75 16.52 2.58 0.59
N ILE A 76 15.76 3.05 1.59
CA ILE A 76 14.68 2.27 2.17
C ILE A 76 13.40 2.50 1.35
N ALA A 77 12.67 1.43 1.08
CA ALA A 77 11.34 1.46 0.48
C ALA A 77 10.38 0.53 1.24
N SER A 78 9.12 0.90 1.31
CA SER A 78 8.10 0.09 1.98
C SER A 78 6.70 0.39 1.44
N GLY A 79 5.70 -0.42 1.82
CA GLY A 79 4.30 -0.08 1.64
C GLY A 79 3.88 1.07 2.56
N GLY A 80 2.91 1.88 2.13
CA GLY A 80 2.27 2.88 2.98
C GLY A 80 1.40 2.24 4.06
N ASN A 81 1.03 3.01 5.07
CA ASN A 81 0.37 2.50 6.25
C ASN A 81 -0.72 3.47 6.77
N VAL A 82 -1.39 3.07 7.85
CA VAL A 82 -2.36 3.89 8.58
C VAL A 82 -1.70 5.12 9.20
N LEU A 83 -2.47 6.15 9.50
CA LEU A 83 -1.96 7.41 10.06
C LEU A 83 -1.14 7.21 11.34
N ALA A 84 -1.57 6.31 12.22
CA ALA A 84 -0.84 6.01 13.45
C ALA A 84 0.60 5.54 13.20
N VAL A 85 0.82 4.73 12.15
CA VAL A 85 2.16 4.28 11.76
C VAL A 85 2.91 5.38 11.01
N LEU A 86 2.24 6.17 10.17
CA LEU A 86 2.85 7.32 9.51
C LEU A 86 3.36 8.37 10.52
N LYS A 87 2.76 8.49 11.70
CA LYS A 87 3.32 9.32 12.80
C LYS A 87 4.71 8.85 13.21
N MET A 88 4.91 7.54 13.29
CA MET A 88 6.21 6.93 13.62
C MET A 88 7.24 7.05 12.48
N TRP A 89 6.78 7.29 11.26
CA TRP A 89 7.62 7.36 10.06
C TRP A 89 8.14 8.76 9.72
N LYS A 90 7.92 9.76 10.57
CA LYS A 90 8.49 11.11 10.36
C LYS A 90 10.02 11.09 10.16
N PRO A 91 10.81 10.25 10.85
CA PRO A 91 12.24 10.13 10.55
C PRO A 91 12.57 9.57 9.16
N LEU A 92 11.62 8.94 8.48
CA LEU A 92 11.79 8.33 7.14
C LEU A 92 11.53 9.31 5.98
N LYS A 93 11.71 10.62 6.19
CA LYS A 93 11.58 11.62 5.12
C LYS A 93 12.36 11.18 3.87
N GLY A 94 11.72 11.23 2.71
CA GLY A 94 12.30 10.80 1.44
C GLY A 94 12.11 9.33 1.09
N MET A 95 11.66 8.48 2.02
CA MET A 95 11.35 7.09 1.73
C MET A 95 10.29 7.00 0.63
N LYS A 96 10.51 6.10 -0.33
CA LYS A 96 9.58 5.82 -1.42
C LYS A 96 8.80 4.53 -1.16
N GLY A 97 7.61 4.45 -1.76
CA GLY A 97 6.80 3.25 -1.65
C GLY A 97 5.49 3.33 -2.40
N SER A 98 4.60 2.39 -2.11
CA SER A 98 3.23 2.39 -2.61
C SER A 98 2.25 2.36 -1.45
N ILE A 99 1.15 3.11 -1.57
CA ILE A 99 0.09 3.15 -0.55
C ILE A 99 -1.26 2.83 -1.18
N TYR A 100 -2.07 2.10 -0.43
CA TYR A 100 -3.44 1.79 -0.83
C TYR A 100 -4.29 3.06 -0.93
N TYR A 101 -4.21 3.93 0.07
CA TYR A 101 -4.98 5.15 0.17
C TYR A 101 -4.29 6.15 1.11
N TYR A 102 -4.26 7.40 0.70
CA TYR A 102 -4.02 8.56 1.56
C TYR A 102 -5.03 9.63 1.17
N TYR A 103 -5.74 10.21 2.11
CA TYR A 103 -6.95 11.00 1.90
C TYR A 103 -6.78 12.21 0.96
N GLU A 104 -5.57 12.69 0.78
CA GLU A 104 -5.27 13.80 -0.16
C GLU A 104 -4.95 13.34 -1.57
N ASN A 105 -4.71 12.04 -1.83
CA ASN A 105 -4.30 11.58 -3.15
C ASN A 105 -5.48 11.47 -4.13
N PRO A 106 -6.61 10.79 -3.81
CA PRO A 106 -7.73 10.71 -4.73
C PRO A 106 -8.42 12.07 -4.90
N LYS A 107 -8.82 12.41 -6.14
CA LYS A 107 -9.52 13.65 -6.47
C LYS A 107 -10.87 13.31 -7.10
N ASN A 108 -11.87 13.07 -6.26
CA ASN A 108 -13.25 12.80 -6.68
C ASN A 108 -14.25 13.09 -5.55
N ASP A 109 -15.51 13.31 -5.93
CA ASP A 109 -16.58 13.71 -5.00
C ASP A 109 -16.83 12.70 -3.88
N VAL A 110 -16.62 11.40 -4.12
CA VAL A 110 -16.82 10.35 -3.10
C VAL A 110 -15.75 10.46 -2.02
N ASN A 111 -14.50 10.70 -2.41
CA ASN A 111 -13.41 10.96 -1.47
C ASN A 111 -13.63 12.26 -0.69
N ASP A 112 -14.00 13.32 -1.36
CA ASP A 112 -14.24 14.62 -0.73
C ASP A 112 -15.35 14.54 0.31
N TRP A 113 -16.42 13.81 0.01
CA TRP A 113 -17.49 13.52 0.94
C TRP A 113 -16.99 12.70 2.15
N LEU A 114 -16.23 11.61 1.91
CA LEU A 114 -15.70 10.76 2.97
C LEU A 114 -14.78 11.56 3.92
N VAL A 115 -13.86 12.35 3.37
CA VAL A 115 -12.93 13.17 4.16
C VAL A 115 -13.70 14.15 5.03
N LYS A 116 -14.67 14.88 4.46
CA LYS A 116 -15.51 15.83 5.18
C LYS A 116 -16.29 15.19 6.31
N GLU A 117 -16.97 14.07 6.06
CA GLU A 117 -17.78 13.38 7.06
C GLU A 117 -16.92 12.72 8.14
N HIS A 118 -15.73 12.24 7.80
CA HIS A 118 -14.79 11.65 8.77
C HIS A 118 -14.27 12.73 9.74
N TYR A 119 -13.82 13.86 9.22
CA TYR A 119 -13.41 15.00 10.06
C TYR A 119 -14.53 15.48 10.97
N LYS A 120 -15.76 15.58 10.47
CA LYS A 120 -16.92 15.98 11.26
C LYS A 120 -17.22 15.04 12.43
N ARG A 121 -16.98 13.75 12.26
CA ARG A 121 -17.30 12.71 13.25
C ARG A 121 -16.16 12.41 14.22
N PHE A 122 -14.92 12.44 13.73
CA PHE A 122 -13.75 11.92 14.45
C PHE A 122 -12.65 12.97 14.64
N ASN A 123 -12.79 14.16 14.06
CA ASN A 123 -11.81 15.24 14.08
C ASN A 123 -10.41 14.82 13.53
N GLU A 124 -10.39 13.83 12.65
CA GLU A 124 -9.19 13.34 11.96
C GLU A 124 -9.54 12.88 10.54
N PRO A 125 -8.56 12.80 9.61
CA PRO A 125 -8.83 12.30 8.27
C PRO A 125 -9.05 10.78 8.25
N PRO A 126 -9.76 10.26 7.22
CA PRO A 126 -9.85 8.82 7.02
C PRO A 126 -8.50 8.23 6.63
N ASP A 127 -8.25 7.00 7.08
CA ASP A 127 -7.13 6.21 6.64
C ASP A 127 -7.53 5.11 5.65
N PHE A 128 -6.60 4.22 5.31
CA PHE A 128 -6.88 3.21 4.31
C PHE A 128 -7.87 2.13 4.79
N PHE A 129 -8.00 1.86 6.08
CA PHE A 129 -9.03 0.96 6.60
C PHE A 129 -10.42 1.57 6.47
N THR A 130 -10.54 2.86 6.76
CA THR A 130 -11.80 3.60 6.54
C THR A 130 -12.20 3.58 5.08
N CYS A 131 -11.25 3.86 4.18
CA CYS A 131 -11.48 3.81 2.73
C CYS A 131 -11.89 2.40 2.27
N GLY A 132 -11.21 1.36 2.74
CA GLY A 132 -11.52 -0.03 2.41
C GLY A 132 -12.89 -0.46 2.90
N GLY A 133 -13.24 -0.12 4.14
CA GLY A 133 -14.57 -0.39 4.70
C GLY A 133 -15.69 0.33 3.95
N PHE A 134 -15.46 1.60 3.57
CA PHE A 134 -16.40 2.36 2.75
C PHE A 134 -16.60 1.71 1.37
N ALA A 135 -15.52 1.33 0.70
CA ALA A 135 -15.57 0.67 -0.60
C ALA A 135 -16.32 -0.67 -0.53
N ALA A 136 -16.05 -1.48 0.50
CA ALA A 136 -16.73 -2.75 0.70
C ALA A 136 -18.24 -2.59 0.93
N ALA A 137 -18.64 -1.65 1.79
CA ALA A 137 -20.05 -1.34 2.03
C ALA A 137 -20.73 -0.81 0.76
N GLY A 138 -20.05 0.09 0.03
CA GLY A 138 -20.54 0.62 -1.24
C GLY A 138 -20.76 -0.47 -2.29
N ALA A 139 -19.83 -1.42 -2.40
CA ALA A 139 -19.97 -2.56 -3.31
C ALA A 139 -21.22 -3.41 -2.99
N VAL A 140 -21.47 -3.69 -1.70
CA VAL A 140 -22.68 -4.45 -1.27
C VAL A 140 -23.95 -3.69 -1.61
N VAL A 141 -24.02 -2.39 -1.30
CA VAL A 141 -25.19 -1.55 -1.60
C VAL A 141 -25.47 -1.52 -3.11
N GLU A 142 -24.42 -1.30 -3.91
CA GLU A 142 -24.53 -1.28 -5.37
C GLU A 142 -25.00 -2.64 -5.93
N ALA A 143 -24.45 -3.75 -5.42
CA ALA A 143 -24.82 -5.09 -5.82
C ALA A 143 -26.30 -5.40 -5.50
N ILE A 144 -26.78 -5.08 -4.29
CA ILE A 144 -28.18 -5.27 -3.88
C ILE A 144 -29.11 -4.43 -4.76
N THR A 145 -28.73 -3.19 -5.03
CA THR A 145 -29.53 -2.29 -5.87
C THR A 145 -29.65 -2.82 -7.31
N LYS A 146 -28.56 -3.29 -7.90
CA LYS A 146 -28.54 -3.85 -9.26
C LYS A 146 -29.24 -5.21 -9.35
N ALA A 147 -29.06 -6.06 -8.34
CA ALA A 147 -29.71 -7.38 -8.29
C ALA A 147 -31.21 -7.31 -7.96
N GLY A 148 -31.69 -6.19 -7.42
CA GLY A 148 -33.06 -6.03 -6.97
C GLY A 148 -33.44 -6.87 -5.75
N GLY A 149 -32.45 -7.26 -4.91
CA GLY A 149 -32.66 -8.05 -3.71
C GLY A 149 -31.39 -8.65 -3.14
N THR A 150 -31.52 -9.53 -2.16
CA THR A 150 -30.42 -10.10 -1.37
C THR A 150 -30.20 -11.60 -1.62
N ASP A 151 -30.74 -12.14 -2.71
CA ASP A 151 -30.47 -13.52 -3.11
C ASP A 151 -28.99 -13.71 -3.44
N THR A 152 -28.36 -14.71 -2.81
CA THR A 152 -26.91 -14.90 -2.88
C THR A 152 -26.40 -15.14 -4.30
N GLU A 153 -27.07 -16.01 -5.06
CA GLU A 153 -26.63 -16.34 -6.42
C GLU A 153 -26.79 -15.16 -7.37
N LYS A 154 -27.86 -14.38 -7.20
CA LYS A 154 -28.04 -13.14 -7.95
C LYS A 154 -26.99 -12.08 -7.59
N LEU A 155 -26.62 -11.97 -6.30
CA LEU A 155 -25.56 -11.06 -5.87
C LEU A 155 -24.22 -11.44 -6.48
N ILE A 156 -23.85 -12.73 -6.43
CA ILE A 156 -22.60 -13.23 -7.04
C ILE A 156 -22.58 -12.89 -8.54
N ALA A 157 -23.62 -13.26 -9.26
CA ALA A 157 -23.72 -13.00 -10.70
C ALA A 157 -23.71 -11.50 -11.03
N THR A 158 -24.27 -10.65 -10.16
CA THR A 158 -24.26 -9.19 -10.33
C THR A 158 -22.88 -8.59 -10.06
N MET A 159 -22.17 -9.10 -9.07
CA MET A 159 -20.85 -8.61 -8.69
C MET A 159 -19.75 -9.03 -9.69
N GLU A 160 -19.91 -10.15 -10.40
CA GLU A 160 -18.96 -10.55 -11.45
C GLU A 160 -18.86 -9.50 -12.55
N GLY A 161 -17.71 -8.86 -12.65
CA GLY A 161 -17.44 -7.77 -13.59
C GLY A 161 -18.04 -6.42 -13.20
N MET A 162 -18.69 -6.29 -12.04
CA MET A 162 -19.32 -5.05 -11.58
C MET A 162 -18.30 -3.95 -11.39
N GLU A 163 -18.60 -2.79 -11.95
CA GLU A 163 -17.89 -1.54 -11.68
C GLU A 163 -18.70 -0.66 -10.72
N PHE A 164 -18.02 -0.01 -9.78
CA PHE A 164 -18.64 0.86 -8.78
C PHE A 164 -17.67 1.96 -8.34
N MET A 165 -18.23 3.07 -7.83
CA MET A 165 -17.45 4.22 -7.37
C MET A 165 -17.05 4.06 -5.91
N THR A 166 -15.81 4.46 -5.60
CA THR A 166 -15.22 4.42 -4.27
C THR A 166 -14.45 5.73 -4.00
N PRO A 167 -13.96 5.95 -2.77
CA PRO A 167 -13.08 7.09 -2.52
C PRO A 167 -11.81 7.09 -3.37
N LYS A 168 -11.38 5.94 -3.89
CA LYS A 168 -10.24 5.81 -4.81
C LYS A 168 -10.63 5.96 -6.30
N GLY A 169 -11.86 6.37 -6.59
CA GLY A 169 -12.43 6.36 -7.92
C GLY A 169 -13.07 5.01 -8.26
N LYS A 170 -13.07 4.68 -9.54
CA LYS A 170 -13.70 3.46 -10.03
C LYS A 170 -12.92 2.22 -9.58
N MET A 171 -13.65 1.23 -9.04
CA MET A 171 -13.18 -0.13 -8.80
C MET A 171 -13.99 -1.12 -9.63
N LYS A 172 -13.42 -2.29 -9.90
CA LYS A 172 -14.06 -3.37 -10.67
C LYS A 172 -13.77 -4.71 -10.03
N PHE A 173 -14.78 -5.55 -9.87
CA PHE A 173 -14.57 -6.97 -9.59
C PHE A 173 -14.27 -7.71 -10.89
N ARG A 174 -13.08 -8.32 -10.97
CA ARG A 174 -12.72 -9.17 -12.11
C ARG A 174 -13.50 -10.47 -12.04
N LYS A 175 -14.15 -10.83 -13.15
CA LYS A 175 -15.05 -11.97 -13.20
C LYS A 175 -14.36 -13.31 -12.96
N GLU A 176 -13.14 -13.45 -13.46
CA GLU A 176 -12.40 -14.71 -13.52
C GLU A 176 -11.95 -15.23 -12.15
N ASP A 177 -11.73 -14.34 -11.18
CA ASP A 177 -11.21 -14.67 -9.85
C ASP A 177 -11.76 -13.79 -8.73
N HIS A 178 -12.76 -12.97 -9.03
CA HIS A 178 -13.41 -12.02 -8.11
C HIS A 178 -12.46 -10.98 -7.48
N GLN A 179 -11.28 -10.79 -8.06
CA GLN A 179 -10.32 -9.80 -7.58
C GLN A 179 -10.86 -8.39 -7.76
N ALA A 180 -10.86 -7.60 -6.69
CA ALA A 180 -11.16 -6.17 -6.75
C ALA A 180 -9.98 -5.41 -7.38
N LEU A 181 -10.13 -4.97 -8.62
CA LEU A 181 -9.16 -4.15 -9.34
C LEU A 181 -9.35 -2.68 -8.96
N GLN A 182 -8.26 -1.97 -8.70
CA GLN A 182 -8.29 -0.60 -8.21
C GLN A 182 -6.98 0.13 -8.47
N ALA A 183 -7.02 1.47 -8.45
CA ALA A 183 -5.82 2.28 -8.51
C ALA A 183 -4.96 2.12 -7.23
N MET A 184 -3.65 2.32 -7.37
CA MET A 184 -2.69 2.39 -6.27
C MET A 184 -1.84 3.66 -6.43
N TYR A 185 -1.21 4.10 -5.35
CA TYR A 185 -0.46 5.36 -5.34
C TYR A 185 0.99 5.13 -4.99
N ALA A 186 1.90 5.48 -5.90
CA ALA A 186 3.32 5.59 -5.59
C ALA A 186 3.57 6.92 -4.90
N PHE A 187 4.32 6.91 -3.81
CA PHE A 187 4.58 8.09 -2.99
C PHE A 187 6.05 8.26 -2.62
N GLN A 188 6.37 9.47 -2.19
CA GLN A 188 7.57 9.78 -1.42
C GLN A 188 7.14 10.47 -0.13
N LEU A 189 7.71 10.07 1.01
CA LEU A 189 7.39 10.70 2.28
C LEU A 189 8.00 12.10 2.37
N ASP A 190 7.16 13.06 2.76
CA ASP A 190 7.58 14.38 3.21
C ASP A 190 7.15 14.61 4.66
N VAL A 191 7.73 15.60 5.31
CA VAL A 191 7.44 15.95 6.70
C VAL A 191 7.27 17.45 6.81
N LYS A 192 6.12 17.87 7.37
CA LYS A 192 5.83 19.27 7.69
C LYS A 192 5.77 19.46 9.22
N PRO A 193 6.19 20.61 9.74
CA PRO A 193 6.21 20.87 11.19
C PRO A 193 4.82 20.83 11.84
N ASP A 194 3.81 21.26 11.11
CA ASP A 194 2.41 21.40 11.53
C ASP A 194 1.57 20.13 11.31
N VAL A 195 2.16 19.06 10.72
CA VAL A 195 1.49 17.78 10.49
C VAL A 195 2.09 16.71 11.41
N GLU A 196 1.22 16.00 12.12
CA GLU A 196 1.65 15.00 13.10
C GLU A 196 2.28 13.75 12.48
N TRP A 197 2.00 13.45 11.21
CA TRP A 197 2.46 12.25 10.49
C TRP A 197 3.33 12.60 9.28
N ALA A 198 4.10 11.61 8.80
CA ALA A 198 4.79 11.70 7.52
C ALA A 198 3.75 11.67 6.39
N ILE A 199 3.89 12.60 5.45
CA ILE A 199 2.92 12.82 4.36
C ILE A 199 3.34 12.00 3.15
N PRO A 200 2.52 11.05 2.66
CA PRO A 200 2.74 10.33 1.41
C PRO A 200 2.43 11.24 0.20
N VAL A 201 3.41 12.03 -0.22
CA VAL A 201 3.28 12.91 -1.39
C VAL A 201 3.21 12.04 -2.64
N LEU A 202 2.17 12.25 -3.43
CA LEU A 202 1.93 11.48 -4.65
C LEU A 202 3.04 11.69 -5.68
N ILE A 203 3.65 10.59 -6.14
CA ILE A 203 4.56 10.56 -7.29
C ILE A 203 3.80 10.15 -8.54
N LYS A 204 3.02 9.07 -8.45
CA LYS A 204 2.24 8.52 -9.57
C LYS A 204 1.03 7.77 -9.06
N GLU A 205 -0.11 8.00 -9.69
CA GLU A 205 -1.25 7.10 -9.59
C GLU A 205 -1.07 5.98 -10.62
N LEU A 206 -1.17 4.73 -10.16
CA LEU A 206 -1.09 3.54 -10.98
C LEU A 206 -2.52 3.06 -11.24
N SER A 207 -2.88 2.87 -12.50
CA SER A 207 -4.23 2.44 -12.87
C SER A 207 -4.52 1.01 -12.37
N MET A 208 -5.80 0.63 -12.40
CA MET A 208 -6.20 -0.73 -12.04
C MET A 208 -5.61 -1.78 -12.98
N GLU A 209 -5.34 -1.42 -14.24
CA GLU A 209 -4.70 -2.30 -15.23
C GLU A 209 -3.21 -2.48 -14.95
N GLU A 210 -2.52 -1.39 -14.58
CA GLU A 210 -1.09 -1.42 -14.21
C GLU A 210 -0.85 -2.26 -12.96
N THR A 211 -1.81 -2.30 -12.02
CA THR A 211 -1.71 -2.96 -10.72
C THR A 211 -2.41 -4.31 -10.65
N ALA A 212 -3.13 -4.71 -11.71
CA ALA A 212 -3.87 -5.96 -11.73
C ALA A 212 -2.96 -7.18 -11.47
N PRO A 213 -3.21 -7.96 -10.40
CA PRO A 213 -2.45 -9.18 -10.16
C PRO A 213 -2.78 -10.24 -11.23
N PRO A 214 -1.86 -11.21 -11.47
CA PRO A 214 -2.16 -12.34 -12.31
C PRO A 214 -3.40 -13.10 -11.82
N ILE A 215 -4.18 -13.67 -12.74
CA ILE A 215 -5.29 -14.55 -12.40
C ILE A 215 -4.70 -15.86 -11.84
N MET A 216 -4.94 -16.12 -10.55
CA MET A 216 -4.39 -17.29 -9.85
C MET A 216 -5.41 -18.40 -9.66
N ASN A 217 -6.68 -18.04 -9.51
CA ASN A 217 -7.79 -18.98 -9.32
C ASN A 217 -8.70 -18.91 -10.56
N LYS A 218 -8.82 -20.02 -11.25
CA LYS A 218 -9.72 -20.20 -12.39
C LYS A 218 -10.77 -21.23 -12.03
#